data_3d08e532eb2752e35444ea12f69a0526
#
_entry.id   3d08e532eb2752e35444ea12f69a0526
#
_cell.length_a   1.000
_cell.length_b   1.000
_cell.length_c   1.000
_cell.angle_alpha   90.00
_cell.angle_beta   90.00
_cell.angle_gamma   90.00
#
_symmetry.space_group_name_H-M   'P 1'
#
loop_
_entity.id
_entity.type
_entity.pdbx_description
1 polymer ?
#
loop_
_entity_poly.entity_id
_entity_poly.type
_entity_poly.pdbx_seq_one_letter_code
_entity_poly.pdbx_strand_id
1 'polypeptide(L)'
;MSDNAFAPLLERSITIAAPPAAVWDAVGDVRRMPEWSPQVASVRLRSPDDGVHLGTRFTNRNHLGELQWVTHGEVVRHEPGRAIAFRIEENYTVWSFTLAAEGAGTVLTQRRETPDGISQFSLDLTESHLGGQETFTALMLEGMEQTLAGIRSSAEAVAER
;
A
#
# COMPACT_ATOMS: atom_id res chain seq x y z
N MET A 1 -3.94 -20.67 -22.53
CA MET A 1 -3.87 -20.09 -21.19
C MET A 1 -2.89 -18.93 -21.20
N SER A 2 -3.31 -17.83 -20.66
CA SER A 2 -2.43 -16.66 -20.56
C SER A 2 -1.38 -16.90 -19.49
N ASP A 3 -0.11 -16.78 -19.85
CA ASP A 3 1.00 -16.83 -18.87
C ASP A 3 1.02 -15.59 -17.98
N ASN A 4 0.10 -14.65 -18.20
CA ASN A 4 -0.05 -13.41 -17.43
C ASN A 4 -1.03 -13.56 -16.27
N ALA A 5 -1.24 -14.78 -15.77
CA ALA A 5 -2.10 -15.02 -14.61
C ALA A 5 -1.52 -14.34 -13.39
N PHE A 6 -2.35 -13.55 -12.69
CA PHE A 6 -1.97 -12.84 -11.48
C PHE A 6 -2.86 -13.27 -10.32
N ALA A 7 -2.33 -13.18 -9.09
CA ALA A 7 -3.11 -13.46 -7.89
C ALA A 7 -4.15 -12.35 -7.70
N PRO A 8 -5.45 -12.67 -7.54
CA PRO A 8 -6.48 -11.64 -7.32
C PRO A 8 -6.38 -10.98 -5.95
N LEU A 9 -5.72 -11.63 -4.99
CA LEU A 9 -5.52 -11.10 -3.64
C LEU A 9 -4.10 -11.40 -3.18
N LEU A 10 -3.39 -10.36 -2.76
CA LEU A 10 -2.17 -10.47 -1.95
C LEU A 10 -2.50 -9.91 -0.58
N GLU A 11 -2.10 -10.62 0.47
CA GLU A 11 -2.44 -10.23 1.85
C GLU A 11 -1.32 -10.58 2.81
N ARG A 12 -1.01 -9.64 3.70
CA ARG A 12 -0.11 -9.85 4.83
C ARG A 12 -0.65 -9.11 6.04
N SER A 13 -0.42 -9.67 7.22
CA SER A 13 -0.86 -9.10 8.50
C SER A 13 0.29 -9.10 9.49
N ILE A 14 0.20 -8.17 10.46
CA ILE A 14 1.15 -8.08 11.56
C ILE A 14 0.41 -7.63 12.82
N THR A 15 0.83 -8.14 13.97
CA THR A 15 0.34 -7.67 15.27
C THR A 15 1.25 -6.57 15.78
N ILE A 16 0.67 -5.45 16.18
CA ILE A 16 1.38 -4.25 16.64
C ILE A 16 1.00 -3.98 18.10
N ALA A 17 2.02 -3.79 18.95
CA ALA A 17 1.82 -3.46 20.37
C ALA A 17 1.57 -1.96 20.54
N ALA A 18 0.52 -1.47 19.88
CA ALA A 18 0.08 -0.07 19.93
C ALA A 18 -1.43 -0.02 19.64
N PRO A 19 -2.16 0.94 20.20
CA PRO A 19 -3.60 1.05 19.95
C PRO A 19 -3.89 1.47 18.51
N PRO A 20 -5.10 1.18 17.98
CA PRO A 20 -5.46 1.54 16.61
C PRO A 20 -5.22 3.02 16.25
N ALA A 21 -5.42 3.94 17.19
CA ALA A 21 -5.17 5.36 16.93
C ALA A 21 -3.71 5.64 16.55
N ALA A 22 -2.75 4.99 17.22
CA ALA A 22 -1.33 5.15 16.91
C ALA A 22 -0.97 4.54 15.55
N VAL A 23 -1.56 3.39 15.22
CA VAL A 23 -1.36 2.74 13.92
C VAL A 23 -1.99 3.58 12.81
N TRP A 24 -3.18 4.15 13.06
CA TRP A 24 -3.86 5.01 12.09
C TRP A 24 -3.05 6.26 11.74
N ASP A 25 -2.37 6.85 12.71
CA ASP A 25 -1.49 8.02 12.45
C ASP A 25 -0.43 7.70 11.39
N ALA A 26 -0.01 6.44 11.31
CA ALA A 26 0.93 5.98 10.28
C ALA A 26 0.24 5.73 8.94
N VAL A 27 -0.81 4.89 8.92
CA VAL A 27 -1.39 4.39 7.66
C VAL A 27 -2.45 5.30 7.05
N GLY A 28 -3.07 6.16 7.84
CA GLY A 28 -4.14 7.04 7.38
C GLY A 28 -3.68 8.18 6.49
N ASP A 29 -2.39 8.38 6.32
CA ASP A 29 -1.82 9.42 5.48
C ASP A 29 -0.89 8.80 4.43
N VAL A 30 -1.36 8.76 3.17
CA VAL A 30 -0.60 8.17 2.06
C VAL A 30 0.74 8.85 1.81
N ARG A 31 0.92 10.10 2.27
CA ARG A 31 2.19 10.82 2.14
C ARG A 31 3.31 10.16 2.95
N ARG A 32 2.97 9.35 3.94
CA ARG A 32 3.95 8.66 4.78
C ARG A 32 4.46 7.35 4.17
N MET A 33 3.87 6.89 3.07
CA MET A 33 4.27 5.62 2.44
C MET A 33 5.77 5.49 2.18
N PRO A 34 6.49 6.53 1.75
CA PRO A 34 7.93 6.42 1.54
C PRO A 34 8.73 6.04 2.79
N GLU A 35 8.17 6.23 3.99
CA GLU A 35 8.86 5.90 5.25
C GLU A 35 9.03 4.39 5.44
N TRP A 36 8.15 3.59 4.85
CA TRP A 36 8.17 2.13 5.05
C TRP A 36 8.03 1.29 3.79
N SER A 37 7.53 1.83 2.69
CA SER A 37 7.43 1.08 1.45
C SER A 37 8.75 1.13 0.68
N PRO A 38 9.36 -0.03 0.34
CA PRO A 38 10.63 -0.04 -0.39
C PRO A 38 10.50 0.42 -1.84
N GLN A 39 9.31 0.44 -2.41
CA GLN A 39 9.09 0.82 -3.81
C GLN A 39 8.62 2.25 -3.99
N VAL A 40 8.08 2.90 -2.96
CA VAL A 40 7.55 4.25 -3.07
C VAL A 40 8.59 5.26 -2.63
N ALA A 41 9.09 6.06 -3.56
CA ALA A 41 10.09 7.09 -3.27
C ALA A 41 9.47 8.38 -2.77
N SER A 42 8.32 8.78 -3.32
CA SER A 42 7.62 9.99 -2.89
C SER A 42 6.12 9.91 -3.20
N VAL A 43 5.33 10.62 -2.41
CA VAL A 43 3.89 10.77 -2.61
C VAL A 43 3.54 12.24 -2.53
N ARG A 44 2.80 12.73 -3.53
CA ARG A 44 2.36 14.12 -3.58
C ARG A 44 0.84 14.16 -3.77
N LEU A 45 0.15 14.87 -2.88
CA LEU A 45 -1.29 15.08 -3.01
C LEU A 45 -1.57 16.10 -4.12
N ARG A 46 -2.64 15.89 -4.88
CA ARG A 46 -3.08 16.84 -5.90
C ARG A 46 -3.51 18.17 -5.27
N SER A 47 -4.14 18.11 -4.10
CA SER A 47 -4.54 19.28 -3.31
C SER A 47 -3.96 19.16 -1.90
N PRO A 48 -2.68 19.56 -1.69
CA PRO A 48 -1.99 19.32 -0.42
C PRO A 48 -2.66 19.91 0.81
N ASP A 49 -3.32 21.06 0.66
CA ASP A 49 -3.94 21.77 1.77
C ASP A 49 -5.21 21.09 2.29
N ASP A 50 -5.82 20.21 1.51
CA ASP A 50 -7.06 19.52 1.87
C ASP A 50 -6.83 18.30 2.77
N GLY A 51 -5.58 17.85 2.92
CA GLY A 51 -5.25 16.64 3.65
C GLY A 51 -5.73 15.37 2.95
N VAL A 52 -5.76 14.26 3.67
CA VAL A 52 -6.17 12.95 3.14
C VAL A 52 -7.59 12.64 3.58
N HIS A 53 -8.47 12.39 2.62
CA HIS A 53 -9.87 12.06 2.82
C HIS A 53 -10.38 11.20 1.66
N LEU A 54 -11.64 10.80 1.70
CA LEU A 54 -12.26 10.07 0.59
C LEU A 54 -12.22 10.94 -0.68
N GLY A 55 -11.74 10.38 -1.78
CA GLY A 55 -11.60 11.08 -3.05
C GLY A 55 -10.28 11.81 -3.25
N THR A 56 -9.42 11.86 -2.23
CA THR A 56 -8.09 12.45 -2.37
C THR A 56 -7.32 11.78 -3.50
N ARG A 57 -6.77 12.59 -4.41
CA ARG A 57 -5.93 12.12 -5.50
C ARG A 57 -4.47 12.45 -5.23
N PHE A 58 -3.60 11.52 -5.61
CA PHE A 58 -2.16 11.68 -5.34
C PHE A 58 -1.33 11.01 -6.43
N THR A 59 -0.07 11.41 -6.48
CA THR A 59 0.91 10.89 -7.43
C THR A 59 2.03 10.22 -6.65
N ASN A 60 2.34 8.98 -7.03
CA ASN A 60 3.46 8.21 -6.48
C ASN A 60 4.61 8.21 -7.47
N ARG A 61 5.82 8.43 -6.96
CA ARG A 61 7.04 8.07 -7.67
C ARG A 61 7.51 6.74 -7.10
N ASN A 62 7.67 5.76 -7.98
CA ASN A 62 8.04 4.40 -7.61
C ASN A 62 9.40 4.04 -8.18
N HIS A 63 10.07 3.06 -7.55
CA HIS A 63 11.31 2.53 -8.07
C HIS A 63 11.45 1.05 -7.72
N LEU A 64 12.16 0.33 -8.58
CA LEU A 64 12.57 -1.06 -8.35
C LEU A 64 13.94 -1.20 -9.01
N GLY A 65 15.00 -1.22 -8.20
CA GLY A 65 16.36 -1.12 -8.71
C GLY A 65 16.54 0.23 -9.42
N GLU A 66 16.95 0.18 -10.68
CA GLU A 66 17.13 1.39 -11.50
C GLU A 66 15.85 1.81 -12.24
N LEU A 67 14.85 0.93 -12.27
CA LEU A 67 13.58 1.24 -12.91
C LEU A 67 12.79 2.24 -12.06
N GLN A 68 12.30 3.30 -12.69
CA GLN A 68 11.45 4.31 -12.06
C GLN A 68 10.19 4.51 -12.87
N TRP A 69 9.06 4.69 -12.19
CA TRP A 69 7.79 4.97 -12.87
C TRP A 69 6.87 5.76 -11.94
N VAL A 70 5.85 6.35 -12.53
CA VAL A 70 4.86 7.18 -11.83
C VAL A 70 3.51 6.51 -11.89
N THR A 71 2.79 6.50 -10.78
CA THR A 71 1.41 6.06 -10.71
C THR A 71 0.54 7.12 -10.05
N HIS A 72 -0.76 7.06 -10.32
CA HIS A 72 -1.75 7.98 -9.78
C HIS A 72 -2.77 7.18 -8.97
N GLY A 73 -3.05 7.63 -7.76
CA GLY A 73 -3.99 6.97 -6.85
C GLY A 73 -5.14 7.87 -6.46
N GLU A 74 -6.22 7.24 -6.05
CA GLU A 74 -7.38 7.90 -5.46
C GLU A 74 -7.81 7.13 -4.23
N VAL A 75 -8.04 7.84 -3.12
CA VAL A 75 -8.56 7.23 -1.90
C VAL A 75 -10.03 6.87 -2.13
N VAL A 76 -10.33 5.57 -2.11
CA VAL A 76 -11.67 5.04 -2.38
C VAL A 76 -12.38 4.51 -1.13
N ARG A 77 -11.68 4.45 0.00
CA ARG A 77 -12.23 4.11 1.31
C ARG A 77 -11.44 4.87 2.36
N HIS A 78 -12.14 5.51 3.28
CA HIS A 78 -11.50 6.28 4.35
C HIS A 78 -12.36 6.20 5.60
N GLU A 79 -11.99 5.32 6.53
CA GLU A 79 -12.67 5.10 7.81
C GLU A 79 -11.63 5.29 8.91
N PRO A 80 -11.52 6.49 9.50
CA PRO A 80 -10.49 6.79 10.50
C PRO A 80 -10.41 5.75 11.61
N GLY A 81 -9.20 5.27 11.86
CA GLY A 81 -8.92 4.24 12.87
C GLY A 81 -9.27 2.82 12.44
N ARG A 82 -9.84 2.60 11.27
CA ARG A 82 -10.31 1.29 10.83
C ARG A 82 -9.80 0.84 9.47
N ALA A 83 -9.90 1.71 8.46
CA ALA A 83 -9.52 1.30 7.10
C ALA A 83 -9.24 2.49 6.20
N ILE A 84 -8.26 2.30 5.32
CA ILE A 84 -8.02 3.17 4.18
C ILE A 84 -7.73 2.29 2.96
N ALA A 85 -8.30 2.67 1.81
CA ALA A 85 -8.00 2.00 0.55
C ALA A 85 -7.81 3.04 -0.55
N PHE A 86 -6.93 2.72 -1.49
CA PHE A 86 -6.72 3.57 -2.65
C PHE A 86 -6.59 2.72 -3.91
N ARG A 87 -7.11 3.25 -5.02
CA ARG A 87 -7.07 2.60 -6.32
C ARG A 87 -6.00 3.26 -7.18
N ILE A 88 -5.18 2.44 -7.81
CA ILE A 88 -4.14 2.91 -8.73
C ILE A 88 -4.71 2.94 -10.15
N GLU A 89 -4.67 4.09 -10.78
CA GLU A 89 -5.28 4.35 -12.08
C GLU A 89 -4.62 3.54 -13.20
N GLU A 90 -3.30 3.42 -13.18
CA GLU A 90 -2.53 2.79 -14.25
C GLU A 90 -2.69 1.27 -14.34
N ASN A 91 -2.94 0.61 -13.22
CA ASN A 91 -3.02 -0.85 -13.18
C ASN A 91 -4.34 -1.39 -12.63
N TYR A 92 -5.24 -0.52 -12.17
CA TYR A 92 -6.57 -0.82 -11.61
C TYR A 92 -6.54 -1.52 -10.25
N THR A 93 -5.38 -1.72 -9.65
CA THR A 93 -5.28 -2.41 -8.36
C THR A 93 -5.79 -1.53 -7.22
N VAL A 94 -6.35 -2.18 -6.20
CA VAL A 94 -6.79 -1.52 -4.97
C VAL A 94 -5.92 -2.01 -3.83
N TRP A 95 -5.25 -1.08 -3.17
CA TRP A 95 -4.43 -1.33 -1.99
C TRP A 95 -5.16 -0.85 -0.75
N SER A 96 -5.09 -1.61 0.31
CA SER A 96 -5.79 -1.25 1.55
C SER A 96 -4.99 -1.62 2.80
N PHE A 97 -5.26 -0.85 3.86
CA PHE A 97 -4.90 -1.20 5.23
C PHE A 97 -6.17 -1.29 6.05
N THR A 98 -6.32 -2.36 6.82
CA THR A 98 -7.41 -2.50 7.78
C THR A 98 -6.83 -2.75 9.17
N LEU A 99 -7.46 -2.14 10.17
CA LEU A 99 -7.03 -2.20 11.57
C LEU A 99 -8.11 -2.87 12.40
N ALA A 100 -7.72 -3.87 13.20
CA ALA A 100 -8.61 -4.52 14.15
C ALA A 100 -7.96 -4.47 15.53
N ALA A 101 -8.70 -3.96 16.52
CA ALA A 101 -8.21 -3.95 17.90
C ALA A 101 -8.07 -5.39 18.41
N GLU A 102 -6.96 -5.67 19.10
CA GLU A 102 -6.71 -6.96 19.72
C GLU A 102 -6.06 -6.72 21.08
N GLY A 103 -6.85 -6.85 22.16
CA GLY A 103 -6.40 -6.46 23.48
C GLY A 103 -6.02 -4.98 23.50
N ALA A 104 -4.81 -4.66 23.96
CA ALA A 104 -4.26 -3.31 23.94
C ALA A 104 -3.54 -2.97 22.63
N GLY A 105 -3.46 -3.92 21.72
CA GLY A 105 -2.76 -3.79 20.45
C GLY A 105 -3.68 -3.73 19.24
N THR A 106 -3.08 -3.90 18.07
CA THR A 106 -3.76 -3.83 16.78
C THR A 106 -3.25 -4.91 15.85
N VAL A 107 -4.16 -5.56 15.11
CA VAL A 107 -3.79 -6.36 13.95
C VAL A 107 -3.95 -5.47 12.73
N LEU A 108 -2.86 -5.24 12.03
CA LEU A 108 -2.82 -4.46 10.79
C LEU A 108 -2.71 -5.41 9.62
N THR A 109 -3.65 -5.32 8.68
CA THR A 109 -3.66 -6.12 7.46
C THR A 109 -3.52 -5.23 6.24
N GLN A 110 -2.57 -5.58 5.37
CA GLN A 110 -2.41 -4.94 4.07
C GLN A 110 -2.87 -5.88 2.99
N ARG A 111 -3.67 -5.37 2.04
CA ARG A 111 -4.16 -6.15 0.90
C ARG A 111 -3.91 -5.39 -0.40
N ARG A 112 -3.61 -6.16 -1.45
CA ARG A 112 -3.71 -5.69 -2.83
C ARG A 112 -4.75 -6.56 -3.51
N GLU A 113 -5.81 -5.95 -4.00
CA GLU A 113 -6.92 -6.62 -4.67
C GLU A 113 -7.04 -6.15 -6.12
N THR A 114 -7.63 -6.98 -6.96
CA THR A 114 -7.78 -6.69 -8.40
C THR A 114 -9.24 -6.83 -8.84
N PRO A 115 -10.17 -6.02 -8.24
CA PRO A 115 -11.60 -6.14 -8.58
C PRO A 115 -11.91 -5.84 -10.05
N ASP A 116 -11.08 -5.02 -10.69
CA ASP A 116 -11.20 -4.64 -12.10
C ASP A 116 -10.15 -5.33 -12.99
N GLY A 117 -9.47 -6.36 -12.44
CA GLY A 117 -8.34 -6.99 -13.12
C GLY A 117 -7.07 -6.14 -13.01
N ILE A 118 -6.14 -6.39 -13.91
CA ILE A 118 -4.92 -5.59 -14.07
C ILE A 118 -4.86 -5.11 -15.51
N SER A 119 -4.52 -3.85 -15.74
CA SER A 119 -4.44 -3.29 -17.08
C SER A 119 -3.41 -4.03 -17.94
N GLN A 120 -3.69 -4.13 -19.25
CA GLN A 120 -2.76 -4.79 -20.18
C GLN A 120 -1.40 -4.09 -20.20
N PHE A 121 -1.39 -2.76 -20.11
CA PHE A 121 -0.15 -2.01 -20.02
C PHE A 121 0.71 -2.45 -18.82
N SER A 122 0.09 -2.62 -17.67
CA SER A 122 0.79 -3.05 -16.45
C SER A 122 1.25 -4.50 -16.55
N LEU A 123 0.44 -5.38 -17.12
CA LEU A 123 0.83 -6.78 -17.35
C LEU A 123 2.05 -6.85 -18.27
N ASP A 124 2.06 -6.07 -19.35
CA ASP A 124 3.18 -6.03 -20.28
C ASP A 124 4.45 -5.46 -19.64
N LEU A 125 4.31 -4.42 -18.82
CA LEU A 125 5.42 -3.84 -18.08
C LEU A 125 6.05 -4.86 -17.13
N THR A 126 5.20 -5.61 -16.43
CA THR A 126 5.64 -6.66 -15.49
C THR A 126 6.44 -7.74 -16.20
N GLU A 127 5.95 -8.22 -17.35
CA GLU A 127 6.65 -9.24 -18.14
C GLU A 127 7.97 -8.73 -18.73
N SER A 128 7.97 -7.48 -19.20
CA SER A 128 9.12 -6.92 -19.92
C SER A 128 10.21 -6.37 -18.99
N HIS A 129 9.84 -5.81 -17.83
CA HIS A 129 10.74 -5.01 -17.00
C HIS A 129 10.80 -5.40 -15.53
N LEU A 130 9.82 -6.19 -15.03
CA LEU A 130 9.69 -6.50 -13.60
C LEU A 130 9.92 -8.00 -13.30
N GLY A 131 10.43 -8.77 -14.26
CA GLY A 131 10.79 -10.16 -14.06
C GLY A 131 9.66 -11.17 -14.18
N GLY A 132 8.48 -10.75 -14.69
CA GLY A 132 7.30 -11.60 -14.82
C GLY A 132 6.41 -11.60 -13.59
N GLN A 133 5.20 -12.14 -13.73
CA GLN A 133 4.18 -12.10 -12.66
C GLN A 133 4.62 -12.82 -11.39
N GLU A 134 5.22 -14.00 -11.50
CA GLU A 134 5.65 -14.77 -10.34
C GLU A 134 6.72 -14.03 -9.54
N THR A 135 7.75 -13.53 -10.21
CA THR A 135 8.84 -12.79 -9.59
C THR A 135 8.32 -11.49 -8.97
N PHE A 136 7.48 -10.75 -9.70
CA PHE A 136 6.94 -9.47 -9.22
C PHE A 136 6.00 -9.68 -8.03
N THR A 137 5.19 -10.73 -8.04
CA THR A 137 4.30 -11.08 -6.91
C THR A 137 5.12 -11.35 -5.66
N ALA A 138 6.20 -12.13 -5.77
CA ALA A 138 7.10 -12.40 -4.64
C ALA A 138 7.72 -11.13 -4.09
N LEU A 139 8.16 -10.22 -4.97
CA LEU A 139 8.70 -8.92 -4.57
C LEU A 139 7.68 -8.04 -3.88
N MET A 140 6.42 -8.05 -4.35
CA MET A 140 5.34 -7.29 -3.69
C MET A 140 5.05 -7.83 -2.30
N LEU A 141 4.98 -9.15 -2.12
CA LEU A 141 4.74 -9.76 -0.81
C LEU A 141 5.87 -9.44 0.16
N GLU A 142 7.11 -9.51 -0.27
CA GLU A 142 8.26 -9.10 0.53
C GLU A 142 8.19 -7.61 0.88
N GLY A 143 7.84 -6.76 -0.07
CA GLY A 143 7.65 -5.33 0.16
C GLY A 143 6.54 -5.04 1.16
N MET A 144 5.44 -5.81 1.12
CA MET A 144 4.36 -5.70 2.10
C MET A 144 4.85 -6.06 3.51
N GLU A 145 5.64 -7.11 3.66
CA GLU A 145 6.22 -7.49 4.94
C GLU A 145 7.14 -6.40 5.50
N GLN A 146 7.96 -5.79 4.66
CA GLN A 146 8.84 -4.68 5.04
C GLN A 146 8.03 -3.44 5.44
N THR A 147 6.98 -3.14 4.69
CA THR A 147 6.07 -2.03 4.97
C THR A 147 5.42 -2.19 6.33
N LEU A 148 4.86 -3.36 6.60
CA LEU A 148 4.20 -3.66 7.88
C LEU A 148 5.19 -3.59 9.05
N ALA A 149 6.39 -4.09 8.89
CA ALA A 149 7.44 -4.03 9.92
C ALA A 149 7.83 -2.58 10.22
N GLY A 150 7.94 -1.74 9.20
CA GLY A 150 8.25 -0.31 9.37
C GLY A 150 7.14 0.43 10.10
N ILE A 151 5.89 0.16 9.74
CA ILE A 151 4.72 0.74 10.41
C ILE A 151 4.69 0.31 11.88
N ARG A 152 4.92 -0.97 12.15
CA ARG A 152 4.97 -1.49 13.53
C ARG A 152 6.01 -0.76 14.36
N SER A 153 7.23 -0.63 13.85
CA SER A 153 8.32 0.06 14.56
C SER A 153 7.94 1.50 14.87
N SER A 154 7.35 2.21 13.94
CA SER A 154 6.94 3.60 14.12
C SER A 154 5.82 3.73 15.15
N ALA A 155 4.77 2.90 15.04
CA ALA A 155 3.62 2.95 15.94
C ALA A 155 3.97 2.55 17.36
N GLU A 156 4.80 1.52 17.54
CA GLU A 156 5.24 1.07 18.87
C GLU A 156 6.15 2.10 19.54
N ALA A 157 7.00 2.77 18.78
CA ALA A 157 7.86 3.84 19.32
C ALA A 157 7.02 5.03 19.84
N VAL A 158 5.94 5.39 19.14
CA VAL A 158 5.03 6.45 19.57
C VAL A 158 4.26 6.03 20.82
N ALA A 159 3.80 4.78 20.90
CA ALA A 159 3.03 4.26 22.02
C ALA A 159 3.84 4.17 23.32
N GLU A 160 5.18 4.07 23.23
CA GLU A 160 6.09 3.99 24.38
C GLU A 160 6.41 5.35 24.99
N ARG A 161 5.97 6.46 24.38
CA ARG A 161 6.25 7.82 24.85
C ARG A 161 5.31 8.28 25.97
#